data_aa4ac1cdd8e1be8842aa3904accc5c73
#
_entry.id   aa4ac1cdd8e1be8842aa3904accc5c73
#
_cell.length_a   1.000
_cell.length_b   1.000
_cell.length_c   1.000
_cell.angle_alpha   90.00
_cell.angle_beta   90.00
_cell.angle_gamma   90.00
#
_symmetry.space_group_name_H-M   'P 1'
#
loop_
_entity.id
_entity.type
_entity.pdbx_description
1 polymer ?
#
loop_
_entity_poly.entity_id
_entity_poly.type
_entity_poly.pdbx_seq_one_letter_code
_entity_poly.pdbx_strand_id
1 'polypeptide(L)'
;MELTNVVPWGRSFEEYQAMFGLTEGDLSKRILGCGDGPASFNVEATDRGFQVTSCDPVYQFRADEIRRRIDDVYPEIMTKMRQGVGNYIWDSLSSVEQLGEVRMKAM
;
A
#
# COMPACT_ATOMS: atom_id res chain seq x y z
N MET A 1 6.43 -15.78 -3.04
CA MET A 1 6.78 -15.27 -1.69
C MET A 1 5.73 -15.72 -0.71
N GLU A 2 6.15 -16.39 0.34
CA GLU A 2 5.25 -16.87 1.38
C GLU A 2 5.37 -16.01 2.63
N LEU A 3 4.22 -15.67 3.24
CA LEU A 3 4.15 -14.90 4.47
C LEU A 3 3.28 -15.67 5.46
N THR A 4 3.78 -15.86 6.68
CA THR A 4 3.11 -16.63 7.71
C THR A 4 2.04 -15.84 8.45
N ASN A 5 2.07 -14.51 8.35
CA ASN A 5 1.14 -13.61 9.03
C ASN A 5 0.60 -12.58 8.04
N VAL A 6 -0.54 -11.98 8.40
CA VAL A 6 -1.06 -10.84 7.65
C VAL A 6 -0.06 -9.69 7.74
N VAL A 7 0.31 -9.14 6.60
CA VAL A 7 1.31 -8.08 6.50
C VAL A 7 0.62 -6.76 6.18
N PRO A 8 0.82 -5.71 7.00
CA PRO A 8 0.32 -4.38 6.67
C PRO A 8 1.16 -3.77 5.55
N TRP A 9 0.59 -3.74 4.36
CA TRP A 9 1.26 -3.26 3.15
C TRP A 9 0.25 -2.42 2.36
N GLY A 10 0.62 -1.23 1.95
CA GLY A 10 -0.33 -0.31 1.33
C GLY A 10 0.25 0.48 0.17
N ARG A 11 -0.63 1.18 -0.55
CA ARG A 11 -0.28 1.92 -1.75
C ARG A 11 -0.76 3.37 -1.68
N SER A 12 -0.09 4.25 -2.43
CA SER A 12 -0.40 5.67 -2.49
C SER A 12 -1.58 5.96 -3.43
N PHE A 13 -2.05 7.22 -3.40
CA PHE A 13 -3.07 7.71 -4.32
C PHE A 13 -2.64 7.52 -5.78
N GLU A 14 -1.43 7.91 -6.12
CA GLU A 14 -0.93 7.81 -7.49
C GLU A 14 -0.84 6.36 -7.96
N GLU A 15 -0.45 5.46 -7.08
CA GLU A 15 -0.40 4.04 -7.40
C GLU A 15 -1.78 3.46 -7.67
N TYR A 16 -2.76 3.79 -6.84
CA TYR A 16 -4.14 3.34 -7.06
C TYR A 16 -4.71 3.92 -8.35
N GLN A 17 -4.44 5.20 -8.61
CA GLN A 17 -4.88 5.84 -9.85
C GLN A 17 -4.34 5.11 -11.07
N ALA A 18 -3.06 4.75 -11.06
CA ALA A 18 -2.42 4.02 -12.16
C ALA A 18 -2.92 2.57 -12.26
N MET A 19 -3.02 1.87 -11.12
CA MET A 19 -3.41 0.46 -11.08
C MET A 19 -4.83 0.23 -11.59
N PHE A 20 -5.76 1.10 -11.20
CA PHE A 20 -7.18 0.93 -11.52
C PHE A 20 -7.66 1.82 -12.67
N GLY A 21 -6.74 2.62 -13.25
CA GLY A 21 -7.10 3.55 -14.32
C GLY A 21 -8.15 4.56 -13.89
N LEU A 22 -8.05 5.09 -12.67
CA LEU A 22 -9.05 6.00 -12.12
C LEU A 22 -9.07 7.32 -12.88
N THR A 23 -10.25 7.68 -13.38
CA THR A 23 -10.50 8.96 -14.05
C THR A 23 -11.05 9.96 -13.04
N GLU A 24 -11.14 11.24 -13.42
CA GLU A 24 -11.79 12.25 -12.60
C GLU A 24 -13.26 11.90 -12.34
N GLY A 25 -13.94 11.30 -13.33
CA GLY A 25 -15.30 10.83 -13.17
C GLY A 25 -15.43 9.74 -12.12
N ASP A 26 -14.48 8.81 -12.07
CA ASP A 26 -14.44 7.77 -11.03
C ASP A 26 -14.19 8.38 -9.66
N LEU A 27 -13.25 9.32 -9.55
CA LEU A 27 -12.86 9.94 -8.30
C LEU A 27 -13.96 10.85 -7.72
N SER A 28 -14.89 11.33 -8.56
CA SER A 28 -16.02 12.13 -8.09
C SER A 28 -17.11 11.31 -7.40
N LYS A 29 -17.03 9.98 -7.48
CA LYS A 29 -17.97 9.05 -6.85
C LYS A 29 -17.55 8.73 -5.43
N ARG A 30 -18.44 8.09 -4.67
CA ARG A 30 -18.06 7.49 -3.39
C ARG A 30 -17.26 6.23 -3.66
N ILE A 31 -16.11 6.12 -3.03
CA ILE A 31 -15.18 5.00 -3.24
C ILE A 31 -15.14 4.17 -1.96
N LEU A 32 -15.26 2.86 -2.11
CA LEU A 32 -15.05 1.90 -1.04
C LEU A 32 -13.75 1.14 -1.31
N GLY A 33 -12.77 1.30 -0.43
CA GLY A 33 -11.52 0.57 -0.50
C GLY A 33 -11.57 -0.64 0.43
N CYS A 34 -11.61 -1.83 -0.15
CA CYS A 34 -11.63 -3.08 0.62
C CYS A 34 -10.21 -3.65 0.70
N GLY A 35 -9.74 -3.89 1.93
CA GLY A 35 -8.40 -4.42 2.14
C GLY A 35 -7.29 -3.39 1.88
N ASP A 36 -7.56 -2.10 2.09
CA ASP A 36 -6.58 -1.04 1.84
C ASP A 36 -5.37 -1.09 2.79
N GLY A 37 -5.54 -1.66 3.98
CA GLY A 37 -4.46 -1.69 4.96
C GLY A 37 -3.98 -0.28 5.33
N PRO A 38 -2.68 -0.11 5.61
CA PRO A 38 -2.11 1.19 5.96
C PRO A 38 -1.78 2.07 4.75
N ALA A 39 -2.53 1.94 3.67
CA ALA A 39 -2.31 2.71 2.45
C ALA A 39 -2.58 4.20 2.65
N SER A 40 -1.74 5.05 2.10
CA SER A 40 -1.93 6.50 2.15
C SER A 40 -3.00 7.00 1.16
N PHE A 41 -3.56 6.13 0.33
CA PHE A 41 -4.56 6.50 -0.68
C PHE A 41 -5.72 7.29 -0.09
N ASN A 42 -6.32 6.80 1.00
CA ASN A 42 -7.50 7.44 1.60
C ASN A 42 -7.19 8.87 2.07
N VAL A 43 -6.11 9.06 2.81
CA VAL A 43 -5.70 10.38 3.30
C VAL A 43 -5.45 11.33 2.15
N GLU A 44 -4.70 10.90 1.16
CA GLU A 44 -4.37 11.71 -0.01
C GLU A 44 -5.62 12.07 -0.82
N ALA A 45 -6.53 11.10 -1.04
CA ALA A 45 -7.78 11.33 -1.74
C ALA A 45 -8.71 12.28 -0.95
N THR A 46 -8.81 12.07 0.34
CA THR A 46 -9.63 12.90 1.23
C THR A 46 -9.12 14.34 1.25
N ASP A 47 -7.81 14.54 1.30
CA ASP A 47 -7.19 15.87 1.25
C ASP A 47 -7.48 16.59 -0.06
N ARG A 48 -7.71 15.84 -1.14
CA ARG A 48 -8.09 16.40 -2.45
C ARG A 48 -9.59 16.61 -2.62
N GLY A 49 -10.37 16.34 -1.59
CA GLY A 49 -11.82 16.54 -1.60
C GLY A 49 -12.64 15.36 -2.11
N PHE A 50 -12.03 14.19 -2.32
CA PHE A 50 -12.75 12.99 -2.72
C PHE A 50 -13.32 12.25 -1.51
N GLN A 51 -14.30 11.38 -1.74
CA GLN A 51 -14.97 10.62 -0.69
C GLN A 51 -14.55 9.15 -0.75
N VAL A 52 -13.72 8.74 0.21
CA VAL A 52 -13.21 7.36 0.30
C VAL A 52 -13.52 6.80 1.68
N THR A 53 -14.08 5.59 1.70
CA THR A 53 -14.22 4.79 2.91
C THR A 53 -13.36 3.56 2.73
N SER A 54 -12.44 3.34 3.66
CA SER A 54 -11.56 2.16 3.63
C SER A 54 -11.98 1.17 4.70
N CYS A 55 -11.91 -0.12 4.40
CA CYS A 55 -12.13 -1.17 5.37
C CYS A 55 -11.06 -2.25 5.24
N ASP A 56 -10.58 -2.71 6.39
CA ASP A 56 -9.54 -3.72 6.49
C ASP A 56 -9.52 -4.24 7.93
N PRO A 57 -9.32 -5.55 8.14
CA PRO A 57 -9.21 -6.08 9.50
C PRO A 57 -8.13 -5.42 10.37
N VAL A 58 -7.09 -4.87 9.75
CA VAL A 58 -6.00 -4.20 10.47
C VAL A 58 -6.48 -2.95 11.23
N TYR A 59 -7.61 -2.37 10.85
CA TYR A 59 -8.13 -1.15 11.49
C TYR A 59 -8.69 -1.37 12.90
N GLN A 60 -8.79 -2.62 13.35
CA GLN A 60 -9.09 -2.91 14.75
C GLN A 60 -7.92 -2.54 15.69
N PHE A 61 -6.73 -2.36 15.15
CA PHE A 61 -5.54 -1.99 15.92
C PHE A 61 -5.32 -0.48 15.90
N ARG A 62 -4.58 0.03 16.90
CA ARG A 62 -4.24 1.44 16.97
C ARG A 62 -3.15 1.78 15.94
N ALA A 63 -3.06 3.06 15.59
CA ALA A 63 -2.10 3.54 14.61
C ALA A 63 -0.64 3.21 14.98
N ASP A 64 -0.29 3.32 16.26
CA ASP A 64 1.06 2.99 16.74
C ASP A 64 1.36 1.50 16.63
N GLU A 65 0.37 0.65 16.87
CA GLU A 65 0.50 -0.80 16.69
C GLU A 65 0.71 -1.16 15.22
N ILE A 66 -0.06 -0.53 14.31
CA ILE A 66 0.08 -0.74 12.87
C ILE A 66 1.47 -0.30 12.41
N ARG A 67 1.93 0.86 12.86
CA ARG A 67 3.26 1.38 12.52
C ARG A 67 4.35 0.41 12.96
N ARG A 68 4.27 -0.09 14.19
CA ARG A 68 5.23 -1.05 14.73
C ARG A 68 5.24 -2.32 13.89
N ARG A 69 4.07 -2.80 13.48
CA ARG A 69 3.97 -3.99 12.65
C ARG A 69 4.60 -3.77 11.27
N ILE A 70 4.40 -2.60 10.67
CA ILE A 70 5.05 -2.23 9.40
C ILE A 70 6.57 -2.30 9.57
N ASP A 71 7.10 -1.70 10.61
CA ASP A 71 8.55 -1.68 10.87
C ASP A 71 9.10 -3.09 11.11
N ASP A 72 8.35 -3.95 11.79
CA ASP A 72 8.76 -5.32 12.08
C ASP A 72 8.81 -6.19 10.82
N VAL A 73 7.85 -6.02 9.91
CA VAL A 73 7.76 -6.88 8.72
C VAL A 73 8.59 -6.38 7.54
N TYR A 74 8.93 -5.11 7.52
CA TYR A 74 9.68 -4.51 6.41
C TYR A 74 10.98 -5.26 6.08
N PRO A 75 11.86 -5.55 7.05
CA PRO A 75 13.10 -6.28 6.74
C PRO A 75 12.83 -7.69 6.20
N GLU A 76 11.83 -8.37 6.73
CA GLU A 76 11.46 -9.73 6.28
C GLU A 76 10.99 -9.70 4.83
N ILE A 77 10.11 -8.76 4.49
CA ILE A 77 9.60 -8.63 3.13
C ILE A 77 10.72 -8.27 2.16
N MET A 78 11.60 -7.35 2.53
CA MET A 78 12.73 -6.97 1.70
C MET A 78 13.66 -8.14 1.43
N THR A 79 13.90 -8.97 2.44
CA THR A 79 14.71 -10.19 2.29
C THR A 79 14.05 -11.15 1.30
N LYS A 80 12.77 -11.40 1.43
CA LYS A 80 12.04 -12.29 0.53
C LYS A 80 11.98 -11.77 -0.90
N MET A 81 11.85 -10.47 -1.07
CA MET A 81 11.88 -9.84 -2.39
C MET A 81 13.24 -10.00 -3.06
N ARG A 82 14.32 -9.81 -2.32
CA ARG A 82 15.69 -9.99 -2.87
C ARG A 82 15.92 -11.43 -3.31
N GLN A 83 15.41 -12.41 -2.57
CA GLN A 83 15.51 -13.82 -2.93
C GLN A 83 14.70 -14.16 -4.18
N GLY A 84 13.59 -13.49 -4.40
CA GLY A 84 12.70 -13.74 -5.52
C GLY A 84 12.78 -12.71 -6.65
N VAL A 85 13.87 -11.94 -6.73
CA VAL A 85 13.97 -10.81 -7.66
C VAL A 85 13.75 -11.21 -9.12
N GLY A 86 14.12 -12.41 -9.51
CA GLY A 86 13.90 -12.92 -10.87
C GLY A 86 12.45 -13.17 -11.24
N ASN A 87 11.54 -13.15 -10.25
CA ASN A 87 10.11 -13.37 -10.45
C ASN A 87 9.31 -12.08 -10.62
N TYR A 88 9.97 -10.91 -10.56
CA TYR A 88 9.32 -9.61 -10.64
C TYR A 88 9.58 -8.93 -11.98
N ILE A 89 8.63 -8.11 -12.39
CA ILE A 89 8.74 -7.26 -13.58
C ILE A 89 9.09 -5.85 -13.11
N TRP A 90 10.22 -5.33 -13.62
CA TRP A 90 10.75 -4.03 -13.21
C TRP A 90 10.50 -2.97 -14.28
N ASP A 91 9.23 -2.53 -14.43
CA ASP A 91 8.86 -1.51 -15.41
C ASP A 91 9.11 -0.08 -14.90
N SER A 92 8.47 0.26 -13.78
CA SER A 92 8.52 1.61 -13.20
C SER A 92 9.45 1.74 -12.00
N LEU A 93 9.94 0.60 -11.48
CA LEU A 93 10.85 0.54 -10.34
C LEU A 93 12.10 -0.24 -10.73
N SER A 94 13.28 0.29 -10.41
CA SER A 94 14.55 -0.25 -10.89
C SER A 94 15.20 -1.27 -9.95
N SER A 95 14.71 -1.41 -8.72
CA SER A 95 15.33 -2.31 -7.73
C SER A 95 14.37 -2.66 -6.60
N VAL A 96 14.73 -3.71 -5.84
CA VAL A 96 14.01 -4.08 -4.62
C VAL A 96 14.08 -2.94 -3.59
N GLU A 97 15.23 -2.29 -3.48
CA GLU A 97 15.42 -1.16 -2.58
C GLU A 97 14.51 0.00 -2.92
N GLN A 98 14.38 0.35 -4.19
CA GLN A 98 13.47 1.39 -4.64
C GLN A 98 12.02 1.03 -4.35
N LEU A 99 11.64 -0.22 -4.58
CA LEU A 99 10.29 -0.70 -4.26
C LEU A 99 10.01 -0.57 -2.75
N GLY A 100 10.97 -0.93 -1.91
CA GLY A 100 10.86 -0.78 -0.47
C GLY A 100 10.64 0.67 -0.04
N GLU A 101 11.41 1.60 -0.60
CA GLU A 101 11.27 3.03 -0.32
C GLU A 101 9.89 3.55 -0.72
N VAL A 102 9.41 3.16 -1.90
CA VAL A 102 8.07 3.54 -2.38
C VAL A 102 6.99 3.02 -1.43
N ARG A 103 7.12 1.76 -0.98
CA ARG A 103 6.14 1.17 -0.05
C ARG A 103 6.12 1.88 1.30
N MET A 104 7.27 2.15 1.89
CA MET A 104 7.33 2.84 3.18
C MET A 104 6.76 4.25 3.09
N LYS A 105 7.02 4.95 1.99
CA LYS A 105 6.45 6.28 1.75
C LYS A 105 4.92 6.24 1.63
N ALA A 106 4.37 5.15 1.09
CA ALA A 106 2.93 4.98 0.86
C ALA A 106 2.19 4.46 2.11
N MET A 107 2.87 4.25 3.20
CA MET A 107 2.31 3.79 4.47
C MET A 107 2.63 4.77 5.59
#